data_f52c31113c9bbfbb8feb427103ae0c81
#
_entry.id   f52c31113c9bbfbb8feb427103ae0c81
#
_cell.length_a   1.000
_cell.length_b   1.000
_cell.length_c   1.000
_cell.angle_alpha   90.00
_cell.angle_beta   90.00
_cell.angle_gamma   90.00
#
_symmetry.space_group_name_H-M   'P 1'
#
loop_
_entity.id
_entity.type
_entity.pdbx_description
1 polymer ?
#
loop_
_entity_poly.entity_id
_entity_poly.type
_entity_poly.pdbx_seq_one_letter_code
_entity_poly.pdbx_strand_id
1 'polypeptide(L)'
;MTTTHVPATARGKAVARPDRPPRRRRREGAAWVFLSPWVLGACVLTLLPMAVSLYLSFTDYDLFNAPRWVGLRNYTQMFTEDPRYWRSVLTTLLYVVIAVPLQLALALLVALALKNMKRGRGFYRSAFYAPSLLGASMSIALVWRAIFNDGGTVDNLLGTGGWVNRPGWALLAVALLTVWQFGAPMVIFLAGLQQIPGELYEAAEVDGASAWRRFLSITVPMLSPVIFFNLVLQTIQAFQVFTPAFAISAGKGGPADSTLFYTLYLYDRGFVASHMGYASAMAWVLLLAIGAVTAILFRTSRSWVFYASEGDR
;
A
#
# COMPACT_ATOMS: atom_id res chain seq x y z
N MET A 1 26.81 25.39 87.32
CA MET A 1 27.68 24.62 86.44
C MET A 1 27.00 23.28 86.22
N THR A 2 26.21 23.15 85.14
CA THR A 2 25.45 21.97 84.80
C THR A 2 25.97 21.45 83.43
N THR A 3 26.72 20.37 83.52
CA THR A 3 27.28 19.68 82.34
C THR A 3 26.21 18.76 81.71
N THR A 4 25.75 19.09 80.49
CA THR A 4 24.85 18.28 79.74
C THR A 4 25.63 17.22 78.95
N HIS A 5 25.36 15.93 79.29
CA HIS A 5 25.82 14.78 78.48
C HIS A 5 25.05 14.67 77.18
N VAL A 6 25.75 14.62 76.08
CA VAL A 6 25.22 14.25 74.76
C VAL A 6 25.41 12.74 74.56
N PRO A 7 24.36 11.97 74.23
CA PRO A 7 24.54 10.53 73.97
C PRO A 7 25.00 10.30 72.51
N ALA A 8 25.93 9.34 72.39
CA ALA A 8 26.58 8.92 71.17
C ALA A 8 25.62 8.33 70.12
N THR A 9 25.89 8.70 68.88
CA THR A 9 25.27 8.34 67.63
C THR A 9 25.01 6.86 67.44
N ALA A 10 23.75 6.56 67.06
CA ALA A 10 23.32 5.27 66.56
C ALA A 10 24.01 4.95 65.22
N ARG A 11 24.72 3.83 65.15
CA ARG A 11 25.24 3.22 63.91
C ARG A 11 24.11 2.98 62.94
N GLY A 12 24.15 3.64 61.77
CA GLY A 12 23.22 3.43 60.65
C GLY A 12 23.27 1.95 60.18
N LYS A 13 22.14 1.29 60.23
CA LYS A 13 21.94 -0.01 59.60
C LYS A 13 22.11 0.15 58.10
N ALA A 14 23.12 -0.53 57.52
CA ALA A 14 23.28 -0.63 56.08
C ALA A 14 22.00 -1.22 55.48
N VAL A 15 21.31 -0.41 54.64
CA VAL A 15 20.16 -0.86 53.86
C VAL A 15 20.69 -1.88 52.84
N ALA A 16 20.35 -3.14 53.03
CA ALA A 16 20.63 -4.20 52.06
C ALA A 16 19.98 -3.84 50.73
N ARG A 17 20.79 -3.72 49.68
CA ARG A 17 20.30 -3.54 48.32
C ARG A 17 19.45 -4.77 47.98
N PRO A 18 18.21 -4.59 47.47
CA PRO A 18 17.39 -5.73 47.07
C PRO A 18 18.11 -6.51 45.98
N ASP A 19 18.30 -7.82 46.22
CA ASP A 19 18.85 -8.77 45.26
C ASP A 19 18.10 -8.62 43.92
N ARG A 20 18.82 -8.28 42.83
CA ARG A 20 18.28 -8.27 41.50
C ARG A 20 17.80 -9.69 41.17
N PRO A 21 16.52 -9.88 40.82
CA PRO A 21 16.02 -11.20 40.48
C PRO A 21 16.85 -11.81 39.33
N PRO A 22 17.14 -13.11 39.36
CA PRO A 22 17.98 -13.77 38.38
C PRO A 22 17.35 -13.56 36.98
N ARG A 23 18.17 -13.07 36.03
CA ARG A 23 17.76 -12.82 34.63
C ARG A 23 17.05 -14.03 34.04
N ARG A 24 15.82 -13.84 33.63
CA ARG A 24 14.89 -14.83 33.04
C ARG A 24 15.37 -15.39 31.69
N ARG A 25 16.47 -16.15 31.64
CA ARG A 25 16.89 -16.91 30.45
C ARG A 25 15.92 -18.04 30.06
N ARG A 26 14.98 -18.42 30.93
CA ARG A 26 14.04 -19.54 30.68
C ARG A 26 12.80 -19.21 29.82
N ARG A 27 12.52 -17.95 29.48
CA ARG A 27 11.34 -17.60 28.69
C ARG A 27 11.59 -17.46 27.16
N GLU A 28 12.82 -17.40 26.73
CA GLU A 28 13.15 -17.28 25.31
C GLU A 28 12.77 -18.54 24.53
N GLY A 29 12.99 -19.74 25.11
CA GLY A 29 12.60 -20.99 24.45
C GLY A 29 11.09 -21.16 24.25
N ALA A 30 10.28 -20.73 25.23
CA ALA A 30 8.83 -20.78 25.10
C ALA A 30 8.32 -19.83 23.97
N ALA A 31 8.94 -18.66 23.84
CA ALA A 31 8.60 -17.72 22.76
C ALA A 31 8.84 -18.34 21.37
N TRP A 32 9.96 -19.04 21.19
CA TRP A 32 10.26 -19.73 19.92
C TRP A 32 9.28 -20.87 19.60
N VAL A 33 8.82 -21.61 20.61
CA VAL A 33 7.79 -22.65 20.42
C VAL A 33 6.47 -22.04 19.98
N PHE A 34 6.05 -20.90 20.55
CA PHE A 34 4.83 -20.22 20.13
C PHE A 34 4.94 -19.56 18.75
N LEU A 35 6.11 -19.07 18.38
CA LEU A 35 6.37 -18.47 17.07
C LEU A 35 6.62 -19.51 15.97
N SER A 36 6.99 -20.76 16.34
CA SER A 36 7.41 -21.78 15.38
C SER A 36 6.37 -22.11 14.28
N PRO A 37 5.05 -22.20 14.54
CA PRO A 37 4.08 -22.47 13.47
C PRO A 37 4.05 -21.34 12.42
N TRP A 38 4.14 -20.08 12.90
CA TRP A 38 4.18 -18.92 12.01
C TRP A 38 5.50 -18.85 11.21
N VAL A 39 6.64 -19.03 11.87
CA VAL A 39 7.96 -19.04 11.23
C VAL A 39 8.06 -20.18 10.23
N LEU A 40 7.59 -21.39 10.57
CA LEU A 40 7.58 -22.54 9.66
C LEU A 40 6.71 -22.24 8.42
N GLY A 41 5.50 -21.70 8.64
CA GLY A 41 4.61 -21.28 7.55
C GLY A 41 5.26 -20.23 6.65
N ALA A 42 5.88 -19.21 7.22
CA ALA A 42 6.59 -18.18 6.46
C ALA A 42 7.77 -18.77 5.66
N CYS A 43 8.57 -19.64 6.28
CA CYS A 43 9.70 -20.29 5.58
C CYS A 43 9.24 -21.20 4.45
N VAL A 44 8.27 -22.08 4.69
CA VAL A 44 7.86 -23.10 3.72
C VAL A 44 6.92 -22.53 2.65
N LEU A 45 5.98 -21.66 3.03
CA LEU A 45 4.96 -21.18 2.09
C LEU A 45 5.32 -19.84 1.42
N THR A 46 6.30 -19.11 1.95
CA THR A 46 6.70 -17.82 1.36
C THR A 46 8.15 -17.84 0.90
N LEU A 47 9.10 -18.05 1.82
CA LEU A 47 10.53 -17.94 1.49
C LEU A 47 11.02 -19.04 0.54
N LEU A 48 10.55 -20.28 0.70
CA LEU A 48 10.94 -21.39 -0.18
C LEU A 48 10.45 -21.16 -1.62
N PRO A 49 9.15 -20.87 -1.92
CA PRO A 49 8.73 -20.55 -3.28
C PRO A 49 9.43 -19.30 -3.85
N MET A 50 9.71 -18.29 -3.03
CA MET A 50 10.50 -17.14 -3.47
C MET A 50 11.91 -17.54 -3.88
N ALA A 51 12.60 -18.37 -3.10
CA ALA A 51 13.95 -18.86 -3.44
C ALA A 51 13.93 -19.70 -4.72
N VAL A 52 12.92 -20.57 -4.89
CA VAL A 52 12.70 -21.32 -6.13
C VAL A 52 12.47 -20.38 -7.31
N SER A 53 11.59 -19.39 -7.16
CA SER A 53 11.35 -18.38 -8.21
C SER A 53 12.62 -17.60 -8.56
N LEU A 54 13.46 -17.27 -7.56
CA LEU A 54 14.75 -16.62 -7.81
C LEU A 54 15.67 -17.51 -8.64
N TYR A 55 15.78 -18.79 -8.30
CA TYR A 55 16.55 -19.75 -9.09
C TYR A 55 16.00 -19.84 -10.52
N LEU A 56 14.69 -19.98 -10.69
CA LEU A 56 14.04 -20.06 -12.01
C LEU A 56 14.26 -18.80 -12.85
N SER A 57 14.42 -17.64 -12.26
CA SER A 57 14.68 -16.39 -12.98
C SER A 57 15.98 -16.41 -13.79
N PHE A 58 16.94 -17.27 -13.42
CA PHE A 58 18.21 -17.49 -14.13
C PHE A 58 18.17 -18.70 -15.07
N THR A 59 17.00 -19.29 -15.28
CA THR A 59 16.83 -20.48 -16.11
C THR A 59 15.87 -20.23 -17.26
N ASP A 60 16.03 -21.01 -18.33
CA ASP A 60 15.02 -21.19 -19.36
C ASP A 60 14.11 -22.33 -18.91
N TYR A 61 12.93 -21.97 -18.38
CA TYR A 61 11.96 -22.88 -17.84
C TYR A 61 10.57 -22.61 -18.42
N ASP A 62 9.97 -23.64 -19.02
CA ASP A 62 8.72 -23.58 -19.78
C ASP A 62 7.57 -24.40 -19.18
N LEU A 63 7.67 -24.86 -17.93
CA LEU A 63 6.74 -25.75 -17.22
C LEU A 63 6.74 -27.22 -17.69
N PHE A 64 7.21 -27.53 -18.87
CA PHE A 64 7.18 -28.86 -19.47
C PHE A 64 8.52 -29.57 -19.42
N ASN A 65 9.61 -28.79 -19.50
CA ASN A 65 10.99 -29.28 -19.53
C ASN A 65 11.71 -28.97 -18.22
N ALA A 66 12.80 -29.69 -17.96
CA ALA A 66 13.65 -29.37 -16.83
C ALA A 66 14.29 -27.98 -17.02
N PRO A 67 14.40 -27.16 -15.95
CA PRO A 67 14.99 -25.82 -16.04
C PRO A 67 16.43 -25.89 -16.47
N ARG A 68 16.80 -25.16 -17.54
CA ARG A 68 18.16 -25.03 -18.05
C ARG A 68 18.76 -23.72 -17.60
N TRP A 69 19.93 -23.75 -17.02
CA TRP A 69 20.61 -22.54 -16.57
C TRP A 69 21.05 -21.66 -17.75
N VAL A 70 20.58 -20.41 -17.80
CA VAL A 70 20.89 -19.42 -18.85
C VAL A 70 21.51 -18.12 -18.29
N GLY A 71 21.79 -18.09 -17.00
CA GLY A 71 22.34 -16.90 -16.34
C GLY A 71 21.42 -15.68 -16.44
N LEU A 72 21.95 -14.54 -16.86
CA LEU A 72 21.21 -13.27 -16.93
C LEU A 72 20.42 -13.07 -18.23
N ARG A 73 20.28 -14.08 -19.08
CA ARG A 73 19.64 -13.95 -20.40
C ARG A 73 18.21 -13.41 -20.30
N ASN A 74 17.40 -13.87 -19.35
CA ASN A 74 16.04 -13.36 -19.14
C ASN A 74 16.03 -11.87 -18.84
N TYR A 75 16.98 -11.38 -18.06
CA TYR A 75 17.10 -9.96 -17.73
C TYR A 75 17.58 -9.13 -18.93
N THR A 76 18.59 -9.61 -19.66
CA THR A 76 19.06 -8.91 -20.87
C THR A 76 17.96 -8.83 -21.91
N GLN A 77 17.27 -9.93 -22.19
CA GLN A 77 16.13 -9.95 -23.11
C GLN A 77 15.03 -8.96 -22.69
N MET A 78 14.70 -8.93 -21.40
CA MET A 78 13.69 -8.04 -20.84
C MET A 78 14.02 -6.55 -21.09
N PHE A 79 15.27 -6.15 -20.85
CA PHE A 79 15.65 -4.75 -20.93
C PHE A 79 16.03 -4.27 -22.33
N THR A 80 16.51 -5.17 -23.22
CA THR A 80 17.08 -4.78 -24.52
C THR A 80 16.27 -5.25 -25.72
N GLU A 81 15.53 -6.35 -25.61
CA GLU A 81 14.91 -7.01 -26.77
C GLU A 81 13.37 -6.99 -26.73
N ASP A 82 12.76 -6.67 -25.57
CA ASP A 82 11.31 -6.75 -25.38
C ASP A 82 10.66 -5.36 -25.26
N PRO A 83 10.16 -4.77 -26.38
CA PRO A 83 9.49 -3.48 -26.33
C PRO A 83 8.16 -3.51 -25.57
N ARG A 84 7.47 -4.68 -25.47
CA ARG A 84 6.23 -4.81 -24.70
C ARG A 84 6.49 -4.74 -23.21
N TYR A 85 7.66 -5.18 -22.74
CA TYR A 85 8.09 -5.01 -21.36
C TYR A 85 8.07 -3.53 -20.97
N TRP A 86 8.76 -2.67 -21.74
CA TRP A 86 8.79 -1.23 -21.48
C TRP A 86 7.43 -0.57 -21.57
N ARG A 87 6.57 -1.05 -22.50
CA ARG A 87 5.18 -0.59 -22.57
C ARG A 87 4.42 -0.92 -21.28
N SER A 88 4.58 -2.14 -20.73
CA SER A 88 3.94 -2.55 -19.49
C SER A 88 4.44 -1.75 -18.26
N VAL A 89 5.72 -1.44 -18.21
CA VAL A 89 6.31 -0.56 -17.20
C VAL A 89 5.69 0.83 -17.26
N LEU A 90 5.67 1.45 -18.45
CA LEU A 90 5.12 2.80 -18.63
C LEU A 90 3.62 2.86 -18.29
N THR A 91 2.83 1.89 -18.77
CA THR A 91 1.39 1.80 -18.47
C THR A 91 1.14 1.70 -16.96
N THR A 92 1.93 0.87 -16.25
CA THR A 92 1.82 0.74 -14.80
C THR A 92 2.22 2.02 -14.07
N LEU A 93 3.31 2.66 -14.47
CA LEU A 93 3.74 3.93 -13.86
C LEU A 93 2.72 5.06 -14.06
N LEU A 94 2.19 5.21 -15.28
CA LEU A 94 1.15 6.20 -15.57
C LEU A 94 -0.11 5.94 -14.71
N TYR A 95 -0.50 4.69 -14.59
CA TYR A 95 -1.63 4.32 -13.74
C TYR A 95 -1.36 4.64 -12.27
N VAL A 96 -0.22 4.29 -11.71
CA VAL A 96 0.14 4.59 -10.31
C VAL A 96 0.07 6.09 -10.04
N VAL A 97 0.66 6.91 -10.95
CA VAL A 97 0.69 8.37 -10.81
C VAL A 97 -0.71 9.00 -10.91
N ILE A 98 -1.62 8.40 -11.66
CA ILE A 98 -3.00 8.92 -11.82
C ILE A 98 -3.91 8.37 -10.71
N ALA A 99 -3.95 7.04 -10.53
CA ALA A 99 -4.94 6.39 -9.68
C ALA A 99 -4.69 6.63 -8.19
N VAL A 100 -3.44 6.56 -7.74
CA VAL A 100 -3.12 6.69 -6.30
C VAL A 100 -3.45 8.08 -5.76
N PRO A 101 -2.98 9.19 -6.34
CA PRO A 101 -3.33 10.52 -5.84
C PRO A 101 -4.83 10.80 -5.91
N LEU A 102 -5.50 10.38 -6.99
CA LEU A 102 -6.93 10.62 -7.16
C LEU A 102 -7.76 9.83 -6.13
N GLN A 103 -7.40 8.57 -5.87
CA GLN A 103 -8.03 7.75 -4.85
C GLN A 103 -7.83 8.33 -3.45
N LEU A 104 -6.61 8.74 -3.10
CA LEU A 104 -6.32 9.33 -1.80
C LEU A 104 -6.99 10.69 -1.62
N ALA A 105 -7.03 11.52 -2.66
CA ALA A 105 -7.74 12.79 -2.62
C ALA A 105 -9.24 12.59 -2.37
N LEU A 106 -9.88 11.68 -3.11
CA LEU A 106 -11.29 11.35 -2.91
C LEU A 106 -11.55 10.76 -1.52
N ALA A 107 -10.69 9.84 -1.07
CA ALA A 107 -10.78 9.25 0.26
C ALA A 107 -10.69 10.29 1.38
N LEU A 108 -9.75 11.24 1.26
CA LEU A 108 -9.61 12.33 2.23
C LEU A 108 -10.80 13.29 2.19
N LEU A 109 -11.28 13.67 1.01
CA LEU A 109 -12.46 14.54 0.87
C LEU A 109 -13.69 13.94 1.53
N VAL A 110 -13.95 12.64 1.28
CA VAL A 110 -15.08 11.95 1.91
C VAL A 110 -14.89 11.78 3.41
N ALA A 111 -13.67 11.50 3.88
CA ALA A 111 -13.35 11.45 5.31
C ALA A 111 -13.61 12.79 6.03
N LEU A 112 -13.21 13.91 5.40
CA LEU A 112 -13.48 15.27 5.91
C LEU A 112 -14.99 15.57 5.97
N ALA A 113 -15.75 15.19 4.95
CA ALA A 113 -17.21 15.33 4.94
C ALA A 113 -17.85 14.52 6.08
N LEU A 114 -17.42 13.26 6.26
CA LEU A 114 -17.91 12.38 7.32
C LEU A 114 -17.50 12.84 8.74
N LYS A 115 -16.34 13.48 8.91
CA LYS A 115 -15.90 14.03 10.20
C LYS A 115 -16.95 14.99 10.77
N ASN A 116 -17.55 15.82 9.93
CA ASN A 116 -18.48 16.87 10.32
C ASN A 116 -19.92 16.39 10.48
N MET A 117 -20.23 15.14 10.10
CA MET A 117 -21.59 14.59 10.21
C MET A 117 -21.94 14.23 11.65
N LYS A 118 -23.08 14.76 12.16
CA LYS A 118 -23.61 14.47 13.51
C LYS A 118 -24.53 13.24 13.54
N ARG A 119 -25.26 12.97 12.45
CA ARG A 119 -26.24 11.87 12.36
C ARG A 119 -25.97 10.99 11.13
N GLY A 120 -26.22 9.67 11.24
CA GLY A 120 -26.06 8.74 10.11
C GLY A 120 -24.61 8.37 9.73
N ARG A 121 -23.59 8.86 10.45
CA ARG A 121 -22.17 8.65 10.14
C ARG A 121 -21.80 7.17 9.98
N GLY A 122 -22.36 6.28 10.82
CA GLY A 122 -22.10 4.83 10.72
C GLY A 122 -22.61 4.25 9.41
N PHE A 123 -23.83 4.62 9.00
CA PHE A 123 -24.41 4.17 7.73
C PHE A 123 -23.57 4.63 6.53
N TYR A 124 -23.26 5.91 6.42
CA TYR A 124 -22.45 6.43 5.31
C TYR A 124 -21.04 5.85 5.29
N ARG A 125 -20.41 5.65 6.46
CA ARG A 125 -19.11 4.96 6.54
C ARG A 125 -19.19 3.56 5.96
N SER A 126 -20.21 2.78 6.29
CA SER A 126 -20.41 1.44 5.76
C SER A 126 -20.72 1.45 4.26
N ALA A 127 -21.58 2.38 3.82
CA ALA A 127 -21.94 2.52 2.41
C ALA A 127 -20.75 2.88 1.53
N PHE A 128 -19.91 3.84 1.96
CA PHE A 128 -18.68 4.22 1.24
C PHE A 128 -17.54 3.20 1.36
N TYR A 129 -17.58 2.32 2.37
CA TYR A 129 -16.62 1.23 2.51
C TYR A 129 -16.96 0.03 1.62
N ALA A 130 -18.25 -0.20 1.32
CA ALA A 130 -18.70 -1.35 0.52
C ALA A 130 -17.99 -1.50 -0.84
N PRO A 131 -17.72 -0.45 -1.63
CA PRO A 131 -16.92 -0.55 -2.85
C PRO A 131 -15.55 -1.20 -2.65
N SER A 132 -14.87 -0.91 -1.55
CA SER A 132 -13.55 -1.48 -1.26
C SER A 132 -13.59 -2.98 -0.96
N LEU A 133 -14.71 -3.50 -0.47
CA LEU A 133 -14.91 -4.93 -0.25
C LEU A 133 -15.22 -5.68 -1.55
N LEU A 134 -15.97 -5.04 -2.44
CA LEU A 134 -16.47 -5.66 -3.66
C LEU A 134 -15.53 -5.48 -4.87
N GLY A 135 -14.81 -4.36 -4.90
CA GLY A 135 -14.07 -3.91 -6.09
C GLY A 135 -12.88 -4.78 -6.50
N ALA A 136 -12.37 -5.61 -5.59
CA ALA A 136 -11.34 -6.59 -5.92
C ALA A 136 -11.87 -7.83 -6.67
N SER A 137 -13.21 -7.98 -6.79
CA SER A 137 -13.81 -9.14 -7.45
C SER A 137 -13.81 -9.02 -8.97
N MET A 138 -13.61 -10.15 -9.65
CA MET A 138 -13.70 -10.25 -11.10
C MET A 138 -15.09 -9.86 -11.62
N SER A 139 -16.16 -10.20 -10.87
CA SER A 139 -17.53 -9.88 -11.24
C SER A 139 -17.78 -8.39 -11.35
N ILE A 140 -17.31 -7.61 -10.38
CA ILE A 140 -17.42 -6.14 -10.41
C ILE A 140 -16.60 -5.55 -11.57
N ALA A 141 -15.40 -6.07 -11.82
CA ALA A 141 -14.59 -5.60 -12.93
C ALA A 141 -15.24 -5.90 -14.29
N LEU A 142 -15.97 -7.02 -14.43
CA LEU A 142 -16.75 -7.31 -15.64
C LEU A 142 -17.98 -6.39 -15.79
N VAL A 143 -18.69 -6.11 -14.70
CA VAL A 143 -19.78 -5.10 -14.71
C VAL A 143 -19.23 -3.73 -15.11
N TRP A 144 -18.07 -3.36 -14.55
CA TRP A 144 -17.39 -2.10 -14.89
C TRP A 144 -17.03 -2.04 -16.37
N ARG A 145 -16.49 -3.13 -16.91
CA ARG A 145 -16.23 -3.25 -18.35
C ARG A 145 -17.51 -3.06 -19.18
N ALA A 146 -18.62 -3.66 -18.79
CA ALA A 146 -19.89 -3.49 -19.51
C ALA A 146 -20.39 -2.03 -19.49
N ILE A 147 -20.21 -1.31 -18.37
CA ILE A 147 -20.59 0.09 -18.23
C ILE A 147 -19.76 1.00 -19.17
N PHE A 148 -18.46 0.71 -19.34
CA PHE A 148 -17.53 1.53 -20.12
C PHE A 148 -17.28 1.01 -21.55
N ASN A 149 -17.92 -0.10 -21.95
CA ASN A 149 -17.82 -0.63 -23.30
C ASN A 149 -18.63 0.18 -24.30
N ASP A 150 -18.45 -0.10 -25.57
CA ASP A 150 -19.28 0.42 -26.67
C ASP A 150 -20.76 0.04 -26.45
N GLY A 151 -21.66 1.02 -26.55
CA GLY A 151 -23.07 0.86 -26.20
C GLY A 151 -23.35 0.72 -24.70
N GLY A 152 -22.35 0.81 -23.83
CA GLY A 152 -22.51 0.80 -22.38
C GLY A 152 -23.12 2.09 -21.84
N THR A 153 -23.42 2.12 -20.52
CA THR A 153 -24.09 3.28 -19.88
C THR A 153 -23.31 4.58 -20.07
N VAL A 154 -21.98 4.54 -19.90
CA VAL A 154 -21.13 5.73 -20.05
C VAL A 154 -21.08 6.19 -21.51
N ASP A 155 -21.00 5.25 -22.42
CA ASP A 155 -20.99 5.56 -23.86
C ASP A 155 -22.31 6.18 -24.32
N ASN A 156 -23.43 5.63 -23.89
CA ASN A 156 -24.77 6.16 -24.20
C ASN A 156 -25.00 7.57 -23.64
N LEU A 157 -24.34 7.91 -22.51
CA LEU A 157 -24.46 9.25 -21.90
C LEU A 157 -23.53 10.28 -22.53
N LEU A 158 -22.32 9.87 -22.93
CA LEU A 158 -21.26 10.79 -23.35
C LEU A 158 -20.95 10.71 -24.86
N GLY A 159 -21.47 9.72 -25.59
CA GLY A 159 -21.21 9.52 -27.01
C GLY A 159 -19.74 9.25 -27.35
N THR A 160 -19.02 8.57 -26.48
CA THR A 160 -17.56 8.45 -26.57
C THR A 160 -17.08 7.27 -27.39
N GLY A 161 -17.95 6.34 -27.79
CA GLY A 161 -17.62 5.15 -28.60
C GLY A 161 -16.81 4.12 -27.79
N GLY A 162 -17.18 3.89 -26.52
CA GLY A 162 -16.62 2.88 -25.63
C GLY A 162 -15.19 3.19 -25.15
N TRP A 163 -15.03 3.51 -23.87
CA TRP A 163 -13.72 3.83 -23.29
C TRP A 163 -12.76 2.63 -23.33
N VAL A 164 -13.28 1.42 -23.15
CA VAL A 164 -12.47 0.18 -23.12
C VAL A 164 -11.81 -0.08 -24.48
N ASN A 165 -12.39 0.42 -25.56
CA ASN A 165 -11.93 0.19 -26.93
C ASN A 165 -10.96 1.28 -27.45
N ARG A 166 -10.69 2.31 -26.63
CA ARG A 166 -9.83 3.45 -27.01
C ARG A 166 -8.56 3.50 -26.18
N PRO A 167 -7.36 3.55 -26.79
CA PRO A 167 -6.10 3.73 -26.07
C PRO A 167 -6.15 5.00 -25.18
N GLY A 168 -5.64 4.92 -23.97
CA GLY A 168 -5.68 6.00 -22.97
C GLY A 168 -6.99 6.04 -22.17
N TRP A 169 -8.15 6.01 -22.80
CA TRP A 169 -9.44 5.95 -22.11
C TRP A 169 -9.63 4.63 -21.36
N ALA A 170 -9.13 3.52 -21.92
CA ALA A 170 -9.15 2.21 -21.24
C ALA A 170 -8.34 2.23 -19.92
N LEU A 171 -7.19 2.92 -19.89
CA LEU A 171 -6.41 3.13 -18.67
C LEU A 171 -7.21 3.92 -17.63
N LEU A 172 -7.92 4.98 -18.06
CA LEU A 172 -8.76 5.77 -17.17
C LEU A 172 -9.94 4.96 -16.61
N ALA A 173 -10.54 4.07 -17.40
CA ALA A 173 -11.60 3.19 -16.94
C ALA A 173 -11.08 2.26 -15.80
N VAL A 174 -9.86 1.71 -15.92
CA VAL A 174 -9.22 0.94 -14.83
C VAL A 174 -8.93 1.83 -13.63
N ALA A 175 -8.40 3.03 -13.84
CA ALA A 175 -8.08 3.97 -12.77
C ALA A 175 -9.34 4.38 -11.99
N LEU A 176 -10.45 4.66 -12.67
CA LEU A 176 -11.72 5.01 -12.03
C LEU A 176 -12.30 3.88 -11.17
N LEU A 177 -12.14 2.60 -11.60
CA LEU A 177 -12.53 1.47 -10.77
C LEU A 177 -11.74 1.43 -9.46
N THR A 178 -10.45 1.72 -9.51
CA THR A 178 -9.62 1.81 -8.30
C THR A 178 -9.97 3.01 -7.45
N VAL A 179 -10.20 4.16 -8.06
CA VAL A 179 -10.66 5.37 -7.36
C VAL A 179 -12.00 5.13 -6.66
N TRP A 180 -12.92 4.39 -7.29
CA TRP A 180 -14.20 4.02 -6.67
C TRP A 180 -14.03 3.16 -5.40
N GLN A 181 -12.92 2.44 -5.27
CA GLN A 181 -12.56 1.66 -4.09
C GLN A 181 -11.89 2.50 -2.97
N PHE A 182 -12.18 3.78 -2.88
CA PHE A 182 -11.57 4.72 -1.92
C PHE A 182 -11.95 4.45 -0.45
N GLY A 183 -12.87 3.54 -0.16
CA GLY A 183 -13.45 3.33 1.16
C GLY A 183 -12.44 2.90 2.23
N ALA A 184 -11.49 2.00 1.91
CA ALA A 184 -10.47 1.57 2.87
C ALA A 184 -9.55 2.73 3.30
N PRO A 185 -8.89 3.48 2.39
CA PRO A 185 -8.11 4.65 2.78
C PRO A 185 -8.96 5.75 3.43
N MET A 186 -10.23 5.92 3.06
CA MET A 186 -11.16 6.85 3.68
C MET A 186 -11.37 6.55 5.17
N VAL A 187 -11.56 5.27 5.55
CA VAL A 187 -11.72 4.89 6.97
C VAL A 187 -10.45 5.18 7.76
N ILE A 188 -9.28 4.93 7.19
CA ILE A 188 -7.99 5.22 7.82
C ILE A 188 -7.82 6.75 8.02
N PHE A 189 -8.14 7.55 6.99
CA PHE A 189 -8.14 9.01 7.11
C PHE A 189 -9.13 9.50 8.17
N LEU A 190 -10.33 8.95 8.20
CA LEU A 190 -11.34 9.31 9.17
C LEU A 190 -10.89 9.04 10.61
N ALA A 191 -10.21 7.91 10.85
CA ALA A 191 -9.63 7.58 12.15
C ALA A 191 -8.52 8.58 12.54
N GLY A 192 -7.62 8.91 11.60
CA GLY A 192 -6.58 9.92 11.83
C GLY A 192 -7.14 11.31 12.11
N LEU A 193 -8.17 11.73 11.35
CA LEU A 193 -8.83 13.02 11.56
C LEU A 193 -9.51 13.17 12.94
N GLN A 194 -9.90 12.04 13.55
CA GLN A 194 -10.52 12.03 14.88
C GLN A 194 -9.50 12.14 16.02
N GLN A 195 -8.22 11.88 15.74
CA GLN A 195 -7.15 11.99 16.73
C GLN A 195 -6.61 13.41 16.86
N ILE A 196 -6.94 14.32 15.93
CA ILE A 196 -6.50 15.72 15.99
C ILE A 196 -7.30 16.43 17.09
N PRO A 197 -6.63 17.01 18.12
CA PRO A 197 -7.28 17.72 19.21
C PRO A 197 -8.15 18.89 18.70
N GLY A 198 -9.38 19.00 19.21
CA GLY A 198 -10.31 20.07 18.85
C GLY A 198 -9.80 21.45 19.23
N GLU A 199 -9.09 21.55 20.35
CA GLU A 199 -8.48 22.77 20.88
C GLU A 199 -7.61 23.51 19.86
N LEU A 200 -6.91 22.79 18.99
CA LEU A 200 -6.10 23.41 17.93
C LEU A 200 -6.94 24.16 16.90
N TYR A 201 -8.14 23.64 16.61
CA TYR A 201 -9.06 24.30 15.69
C TYR A 201 -9.74 25.51 16.35
N GLU A 202 -10.09 25.40 17.64
CA GLU A 202 -10.68 26.47 18.43
C GLU A 202 -9.71 27.65 18.61
N ALA A 203 -8.44 27.38 18.97
CA ALA A 203 -7.41 28.40 19.06
C ALA A 203 -7.22 29.12 17.72
N ALA A 204 -7.10 28.37 16.62
CA ALA A 204 -6.95 28.95 15.28
C ALA A 204 -8.18 29.76 14.83
N GLU A 205 -9.38 29.44 15.36
CA GLU A 205 -10.60 30.21 15.09
C GLU A 205 -10.60 31.54 15.83
N VAL A 206 -10.14 31.55 17.08
CA VAL A 206 -9.93 32.78 17.86
C VAL A 206 -8.91 33.70 17.18
N ASP A 207 -7.85 33.13 16.57
CA ASP A 207 -6.85 33.87 15.79
C ASP A 207 -7.36 34.32 14.41
N GLY A 208 -8.63 34.09 14.06
CA GLY A 208 -9.24 34.49 12.80
C GLY A 208 -8.80 33.68 11.58
N ALA A 209 -8.24 32.46 11.77
CA ALA A 209 -7.81 31.61 10.66
C ALA A 209 -9.02 31.08 9.87
N SER A 210 -9.02 31.27 8.55
CA SER A 210 -10.01 30.73 7.65
C SER A 210 -10.01 29.18 7.64
N ALA A 211 -11.12 28.56 7.22
CA ALA A 211 -11.22 27.08 7.12
C ALA A 211 -10.10 26.46 6.25
N TRP A 212 -9.73 27.12 5.14
CA TRP A 212 -8.65 26.68 4.27
C TRP A 212 -7.29 26.77 4.97
N ARG A 213 -7.05 27.85 5.71
CA ARG A 213 -5.80 28.03 6.49
C ARG A 213 -5.71 26.96 7.59
N ARG A 214 -6.79 26.70 8.32
CA ARG A 214 -6.85 25.61 9.32
C ARG A 214 -6.61 24.24 8.69
N PHE A 215 -7.15 23.99 7.50
CA PHE A 215 -6.90 22.73 6.76
C PHE A 215 -5.41 22.56 6.43
N LEU A 216 -4.76 23.57 5.84
CA LEU A 216 -3.36 23.47 5.43
C LEU A 216 -2.36 23.51 6.61
N SER A 217 -2.66 24.30 7.67
CA SER A 217 -1.71 24.51 8.78
C SER A 217 -1.89 23.55 9.95
N ILE A 218 -3.07 22.92 10.10
CA ILE A 218 -3.35 22.00 11.21
C ILE A 218 -3.67 20.61 10.65
N THR A 219 -4.71 20.50 9.80
CA THR A 219 -5.20 19.20 9.38
C THR A 219 -4.16 18.41 8.58
N VAL A 220 -3.58 19.01 7.54
CA VAL A 220 -2.62 18.32 6.66
C VAL A 220 -1.34 17.93 7.42
N PRO A 221 -0.68 18.79 8.20
CA PRO A 221 0.50 18.42 8.97
C PRO A 221 0.22 17.33 10.00
N MET A 222 -0.85 17.46 10.80
CA MET A 222 -1.21 16.46 11.81
C MET A 222 -1.64 15.12 11.19
N LEU A 223 -2.19 15.14 9.98
CA LEU A 223 -2.60 13.94 9.24
C LEU A 223 -1.47 13.35 8.39
N SER A 224 -0.33 14.03 8.26
CA SER A 224 0.76 13.62 7.37
C SER A 224 1.27 12.19 7.60
N PRO A 225 1.34 11.63 8.84
CA PRO A 225 1.71 10.22 9.04
C PRO A 225 0.68 9.26 8.43
N VAL A 226 -0.60 9.61 8.52
CA VAL A 226 -1.70 8.80 7.97
C VAL A 226 -1.75 8.93 6.45
N ILE A 227 -1.48 10.12 5.90
CA ILE A 227 -1.34 10.34 4.44
C ILE A 227 -0.18 9.48 3.93
N PHE A 228 0.96 9.51 4.58
CA PHE A 228 2.14 8.72 4.21
C PHE A 228 1.85 7.22 4.24
N PHE A 229 1.22 6.73 5.31
CA PHE A 229 0.85 5.31 5.44
C PHE A 229 -0.06 4.85 4.29
N ASN A 230 -1.13 5.61 4.02
CA ASN A 230 -2.03 5.33 2.91
C ASN A 230 -1.31 5.42 1.55
N LEU A 231 -0.45 6.41 1.35
CA LEU A 231 0.34 6.58 0.11
C LEU A 231 1.20 5.34 -0.16
N VAL A 232 1.93 4.85 0.84
CA VAL A 232 2.75 3.63 0.71
C VAL A 232 1.89 2.43 0.36
N LEU A 233 0.81 2.19 1.10
CA LEU A 233 -0.07 1.04 0.88
C LEU A 233 -0.71 1.07 -0.51
N GLN A 234 -1.30 2.21 -0.91
CA GLN A 234 -1.95 2.33 -2.21
C GLN A 234 -0.96 2.26 -3.37
N THR A 235 0.25 2.78 -3.19
CA THR A 235 1.32 2.66 -4.19
C THR A 235 1.71 1.20 -4.40
N ILE A 236 1.93 0.42 -3.33
CA ILE A 236 2.25 -1.01 -3.43
C ILE A 236 1.12 -1.76 -4.14
N GLN A 237 -0.15 -1.52 -3.76
CA GLN A 237 -1.31 -2.16 -4.38
C GLN A 237 -1.46 -1.78 -5.87
N ALA A 238 -1.21 -0.53 -6.22
CA ALA A 238 -1.32 -0.05 -7.59
C ALA A 238 -0.27 -0.69 -8.52
N PHE A 239 0.97 -0.90 -8.05
CA PHE A 239 1.97 -1.66 -8.82
C PHE A 239 1.58 -3.12 -9.07
N GLN A 240 0.74 -3.70 -8.21
CA GLN A 240 0.31 -5.09 -8.26
C GLN A 240 -1.09 -5.26 -8.86
N VAL A 241 -1.64 -4.23 -9.50
CA VAL A 241 -2.97 -4.28 -10.11
C VAL A 241 -3.02 -5.36 -11.20
N PHE A 242 -3.94 -6.33 -11.06
CA PHE A 242 -4.11 -7.44 -12.01
C PHE A 242 -5.58 -7.63 -12.40
N THR A 243 -6.46 -7.94 -11.44
CA THR A 243 -7.86 -8.32 -11.72
C THR A 243 -8.63 -7.27 -12.54
N PRO A 244 -8.60 -5.98 -12.23
CA PRO A 244 -9.24 -4.95 -13.06
C PRO A 244 -8.67 -4.89 -14.47
N ALA A 245 -7.35 -4.95 -14.59
CA ALA A 245 -6.68 -4.93 -15.88
C ALA A 245 -7.05 -6.14 -16.75
N PHE A 246 -7.02 -7.34 -16.16
CA PHE A 246 -7.39 -8.59 -16.81
C PHE A 246 -8.85 -8.57 -17.29
N ALA A 247 -9.80 -8.19 -16.43
CA ALA A 247 -11.22 -8.16 -16.76
C ALA A 247 -11.54 -7.14 -17.86
N ILE A 248 -11.02 -5.91 -17.73
CA ILE A 248 -11.31 -4.82 -18.68
C ILE A 248 -10.70 -5.12 -20.04
N SER A 249 -9.47 -5.62 -20.10
CA SER A 249 -8.78 -5.93 -21.36
C SER A 249 -9.05 -7.34 -21.92
N ALA A 250 -9.88 -8.15 -21.25
CA ALA A 250 -10.04 -9.58 -21.56
C ALA A 250 -8.70 -10.35 -21.57
N GLY A 251 -7.77 -10.00 -20.70
CA GLY A 251 -6.46 -10.62 -20.59
C GLY A 251 -5.44 -10.23 -21.66
N LYS A 252 -5.82 -9.35 -22.62
CA LYS A 252 -4.99 -9.05 -23.81
C LYS A 252 -4.19 -7.73 -23.70
N GLY A 253 -4.38 -6.95 -22.64
CA GLY A 253 -3.72 -5.64 -22.46
C GLY A 253 -4.43 -4.47 -23.13
N GLY A 254 -5.64 -4.70 -23.69
CA GLY A 254 -6.51 -3.68 -24.28
C GLY A 254 -6.01 -3.12 -25.61
N PRO A 255 -6.63 -2.06 -26.15
CA PRO A 255 -6.25 -1.54 -27.44
C PRO A 255 -4.82 -0.99 -27.41
N ALA A 256 -3.98 -1.42 -28.34
CA ALA A 256 -2.58 -1.00 -28.50
C ALA A 256 -1.74 -1.10 -27.18
N ASP A 257 -1.93 -2.15 -26.42
CA ASP A 257 -1.26 -2.38 -25.12
C ASP A 257 -1.48 -1.26 -24.07
N SER A 258 -2.56 -0.45 -24.22
CA SER A 258 -2.84 0.68 -23.32
C SER A 258 -3.26 0.26 -21.89
N THR A 259 -3.64 -0.98 -21.71
CA THR A 259 -3.91 -1.61 -20.41
C THR A 259 -3.05 -2.83 -20.16
N LEU A 260 -1.91 -2.92 -20.84
CA LEU A 260 -0.90 -3.95 -20.59
C LEU A 260 -0.12 -3.58 -19.32
N PHE A 261 -0.70 -3.85 -18.18
CA PHE A 261 -0.03 -3.66 -16.89
C PHE A 261 1.09 -4.68 -16.70
N TYR A 262 2.06 -4.35 -15.87
CA TYR A 262 3.21 -5.20 -15.59
C TYR A 262 2.82 -6.60 -15.12
N THR A 263 1.90 -6.70 -14.17
CA THR A 263 1.39 -7.97 -13.64
C THR A 263 0.61 -8.77 -14.68
N LEU A 264 -0.12 -8.10 -15.56
CA LEU A 264 -0.82 -8.73 -16.66
C LEU A 264 0.16 -9.30 -17.68
N TYR A 265 1.21 -8.56 -18.02
CA TYR A 265 2.25 -9.02 -18.93
C TYR A 265 3.08 -10.17 -18.33
N LEU A 266 3.38 -10.10 -17.03
CA LEU A 266 4.01 -11.20 -16.29
C LEU A 266 3.16 -12.48 -16.39
N TYR A 267 1.84 -12.35 -16.19
CA TYR A 267 0.91 -13.48 -16.32
C TYR A 267 0.88 -14.04 -17.75
N ASP A 268 0.81 -13.17 -18.75
CA ASP A 268 0.84 -13.55 -20.18
C ASP A 268 2.12 -14.36 -20.49
N ARG A 269 3.29 -13.86 -20.07
CA ARG A 269 4.57 -14.54 -20.29
C ARG A 269 4.68 -15.87 -19.55
N GLY A 270 4.28 -15.90 -18.25
CA GLY A 270 4.44 -17.10 -17.42
C GLY A 270 3.45 -18.19 -17.74
N PHE A 271 2.16 -17.85 -17.85
CA PHE A 271 1.08 -18.83 -17.90
C PHE A 271 0.48 -19.02 -19.28
N VAL A 272 0.45 -17.99 -20.12
CA VAL A 272 -0.10 -18.10 -21.48
C VAL A 272 0.99 -18.53 -22.46
N ALA A 273 2.16 -17.90 -22.40
CA ALA A 273 3.28 -18.23 -23.28
C ALA A 273 4.21 -19.32 -22.70
N SER A 274 3.97 -19.78 -21.46
CA SER A 274 4.76 -20.81 -20.76
C SER A 274 6.24 -20.46 -20.54
N HIS A 275 6.64 -19.18 -20.58
CA HIS A 275 7.98 -18.72 -20.30
C HIS A 275 8.17 -18.40 -18.81
N MET A 276 8.12 -19.41 -17.94
CA MET A 276 8.17 -19.25 -16.49
C MET A 276 9.47 -18.67 -15.96
N GLY A 277 10.61 -19.00 -16.58
CA GLY A 277 11.90 -18.40 -16.24
C GLY A 277 11.90 -16.88 -16.44
N TYR A 278 11.37 -16.39 -17.57
CA TYR A 278 11.22 -14.98 -17.87
C TYR A 278 10.23 -14.29 -16.92
N ALA A 279 9.06 -14.90 -16.67
CA ALA A 279 8.07 -14.37 -15.73
C ALA A 279 8.61 -14.28 -14.30
N SER A 280 9.42 -15.25 -13.87
CA SER A 280 10.11 -15.22 -12.57
C SER A 280 11.11 -14.05 -12.50
N ALA A 281 11.86 -13.78 -13.58
CA ALA A 281 12.73 -12.62 -13.64
C ALA A 281 11.93 -11.31 -13.56
N MET A 282 10.78 -11.20 -14.28
CA MET A 282 9.86 -10.07 -14.15
C MET A 282 9.37 -9.88 -12.72
N ALA A 283 8.98 -10.96 -12.03
CA ALA A 283 8.49 -10.88 -10.65
C ALA A 283 9.55 -10.30 -9.70
N TRP A 284 10.81 -10.69 -9.85
CA TRP A 284 11.93 -10.17 -9.05
C TRP A 284 12.24 -8.71 -9.38
N VAL A 285 12.18 -8.30 -10.64
CA VAL A 285 12.35 -6.89 -11.02
C VAL A 285 11.21 -6.04 -10.43
N LEU A 286 9.97 -6.53 -10.46
CA LEU A 286 8.83 -5.84 -9.85
C LEU A 286 9.01 -5.68 -8.33
N LEU A 287 9.44 -6.74 -7.64
CA LEU A 287 9.73 -6.69 -6.21
C LEU A 287 10.77 -5.62 -5.88
N LEU A 288 11.87 -5.59 -6.64
CA LEU A 288 12.93 -4.59 -6.46
C LEU A 288 12.45 -3.19 -6.79
N ALA A 289 11.63 -3.02 -7.83
CA ALA A 289 11.06 -1.73 -8.21
C ALA A 289 10.12 -1.19 -7.12
N ILE A 290 9.20 -2.01 -6.60
CA ILE A 290 8.32 -1.64 -5.48
C ILE A 290 9.14 -1.32 -4.23
N GLY A 291 10.16 -2.13 -3.92
CA GLY A 291 11.08 -1.88 -2.81
C GLY A 291 11.82 -0.55 -2.93
N ALA A 292 12.33 -0.25 -4.12
CA ALA A 292 13.01 1.02 -4.40
C ALA A 292 12.07 2.23 -4.26
N VAL A 293 10.87 2.17 -4.86
CA VAL A 293 9.86 3.23 -4.74
C VAL A 293 9.46 3.42 -3.28
N THR A 294 9.22 2.33 -2.55
CA THR A 294 8.89 2.38 -1.12
C THR A 294 10.03 3.00 -0.30
N ALA A 295 11.29 2.61 -0.57
CA ALA A 295 12.46 3.21 0.08
C ALA A 295 12.59 4.71 -0.20
N ILE A 296 12.30 5.14 -1.44
CA ILE A 296 12.28 6.57 -1.81
C ILE A 296 11.18 7.29 -1.02
N LEU A 297 9.96 6.74 -0.94
CA LEU A 297 8.87 7.32 -0.14
C LEU A 297 9.26 7.45 1.34
N PHE A 298 9.89 6.44 1.94
CA PHE A 298 10.38 6.51 3.32
C PHE A 298 11.53 7.53 3.49
N ARG A 299 12.40 7.68 2.51
CA ARG A 299 13.47 8.67 2.57
C ARG A 299 12.91 10.10 2.50
N THR A 300 11.96 10.33 1.62
CA THR A 300 11.32 11.66 1.45
C THR A 300 10.37 12.01 2.59
N SER A 301 9.78 11.02 3.28
CA SER A 301 8.84 11.26 4.39
C SER A 301 9.46 12.07 5.53
N ARG A 302 10.75 11.93 5.76
CA ARG A 302 11.48 12.67 6.82
C ARG A 302 11.38 14.20 6.71
N SER A 303 11.09 14.72 5.52
CA SER A 303 11.02 16.17 5.27
C SER A 303 9.62 16.77 5.40
N TRP A 304 8.54 15.94 5.36
CA TRP A 304 7.16 16.43 5.33
C TRP A 304 6.20 15.73 6.29
N VAL A 305 6.60 14.58 6.86
CA VAL A 305 5.77 13.87 7.85
C VAL A 305 6.08 14.40 9.24
N PHE A 306 5.05 14.91 9.91
CA PHE A 306 5.14 15.48 11.25
C PHE A 306 4.74 14.44 12.30
N TYR A 307 5.66 14.11 13.22
CA TYR A 307 5.38 13.25 14.38
C TYR A 307 5.31 14.12 15.64
N ALA A 308 4.13 14.21 16.25
CA ALA A 308 3.89 15.05 17.44
C ALA A 308 4.74 14.64 18.68
N SER A 309 5.35 13.46 18.68
CA SER A 309 6.17 12.95 19.81
C SER A 309 7.66 13.29 19.75
N GLU A 310 8.16 13.92 18.69
CA GLU A 310 9.59 14.28 18.56
C GLU A 310 9.95 15.66 19.13
N GLY A 311 8.99 16.41 19.66
CA GLY A 311 9.20 17.73 20.24
C GLY A 311 9.77 17.77 21.68
N ASP A 312 9.95 16.61 22.34
CA ASP A 312 10.40 16.50 23.74
C ASP A 312 11.79 15.81 23.89
N ARG A 313 12.67 15.96 22.91
CA ARG A 313 14.06 15.48 23.05
C ARG A 313 15.07 16.56 22.71
#